data_f9faaaf6abedef0e301a35c9d7c66bf3
#
_entry.id   f9faaaf6abedef0e301a35c9d7c66bf3
#
_cell.length_a   1.000
_cell.length_b   1.000
_cell.length_c   1.000
_cell.angle_alpha   90.00
_cell.angle_beta   90.00
_cell.angle_gamma   90.00
#
_symmetry.space_group_name_H-M   'P 1'
#
loop_
_entity.id
_entity.type
_entity.pdbx_description
1 polymer ?
#
loop_
_entity_poly.entity_id
_entity_poly.type
_entity_poly.pdbx_seq_one_letter_code
_entity_poly.pdbx_strand_id
1 'polypeptide(L)' 'MPTDKQYDGQLIEEYSRLKRIREIALKENASQTVKEIDIEIGYIKLKLQPLELPELN' A
#
# COMPACT_ATOMS: atom_id res chain seq x y z
N MET A 1 9.85 -1.44 -23.32
CA MET A 1 8.67 -1.53 -22.56
C MET A 1 9.00 -1.41 -21.07
N PRO A 2 8.16 -0.82 -20.39
CA PRO A 2 8.42 -0.69 -18.97
C PRO A 2 8.46 -2.06 -18.39
N THR A 3 9.39 -2.24 -17.58
CA THR A 3 9.52 -3.54 -16.97
C THR A 3 8.54 -3.64 -15.85
N ASP A 4 8.14 -4.85 -15.58
CA ASP A 4 7.29 -5.09 -14.45
C ASP A 4 7.95 -4.61 -13.17
N LYS A 5 9.27 -4.66 -13.15
CA LYS A 5 9.99 -4.25 -11.97
C LYS A 5 9.79 -2.78 -11.66
N GLN A 6 9.79 -1.96 -12.70
CA GLN A 6 9.57 -0.54 -12.50
C GLN A 6 8.19 -0.28 -11.93
N TYR A 7 7.20 -0.95 -12.49
CA TYR A 7 5.83 -0.78 -12.04
C TYR A 7 5.71 -1.27 -10.59
N ASP A 8 6.33 -2.40 -10.31
CA ASP A 8 6.25 -2.95 -8.97
C ASP A 8 6.91 -2.03 -7.96
N GLY A 9 8.02 -1.43 -8.35
CA GLY A 9 8.70 -0.51 -7.47
C GLY A 9 7.83 0.66 -7.10
N GLN A 10 7.07 1.17 -8.07
CA GLN A 10 6.17 2.27 -7.79
C GLN A 10 5.07 1.85 -6.84
N LEU A 11 4.54 0.66 -7.02
CA LEU A 11 3.50 0.17 -6.13
C LEU A 11 4.01 0.01 -4.72
N ILE A 12 5.22 -0.48 -4.59
CA ILE A 12 5.80 -0.67 -3.26
C ILE A 12 6.02 0.68 -2.59
N GLU A 13 6.45 1.66 -3.35
CA GLU A 13 6.63 2.99 -2.80
C GLU A 13 5.31 3.57 -2.32
N GLU A 14 4.27 3.39 -3.12
CA GLU A 14 2.96 3.87 -2.74
C GLU A 14 2.48 3.18 -1.48
N TYR A 15 2.70 1.90 -1.42
CA TYR A 15 2.30 1.12 -0.27
C TYR A 15 2.99 1.65 0.99
N SER A 16 4.28 1.89 0.89
CA SER A 16 5.04 2.40 2.03
C SER A 16 4.55 3.77 2.46
N ARG A 17 4.26 4.62 1.49
CA ARG A 17 3.77 5.96 1.78
C ARG A 17 2.42 5.89 2.47
N LEU A 18 1.54 5.05 1.95
CA LEU A 18 0.22 4.93 2.53
C LEU A 18 0.28 4.40 3.96
N LYS A 19 1.18 3.47 4.21
CA LYS A 19 1.34 2.96 5.57
C LYS A 19 1.78 4.05 6.52
N ARG A 20 2.66 4.92 6.06
CA ARG A 20 3.12 6.01 6.90
C ARG A 20 1.99 6.99 7.19
N ILE A 21 1.23 7.33 6.16
CA ILE A 21 0.11 8.23 6.33
C ILE A 21 -0.93 7.62 7.25
N ARG A 22 -1.10 6.32 7.14
CA ARG A 22 -2.05 5.62 7.98
C ARG A 22 -1.69 5.77 9.45
N GLU A 23 -0.41 5.66 9.75
CA GLU A 23 0.01 5.80 11.13
C GLU A 23 -0.26 7.20 11.67
N ILE A 24 -0.04 8.20 10.83
CA ILE A 24 -0.32 9.56 11.23
C ILE A 24 -1.82 9.74 11.47
N ALA A 25 -2.63 9.18 10.58
CA ALA A 25 -4.07 9.28 10.73
C ALA A 25 -4.54 8.61 11.99
N LEU A 26 -3.93 7.48 12.34
CA LEU A 26 -4.30 6.79 13.56
C LEU A 26 -4.00 7.65 14.78
N LYS A 27 -2.85 8.30 14.75
CA LYS A 27 -2.47 9.14 15.88
C LYS A 27 -3.42 10.31 16.05
N GLU A 28 -3.99 10.77 14.95
CA GLU A 28 -4.89 11.90 14.99
C GLU A 28 -6.34 11.47 15.08
N ASN A 29 -6.58 10.19 15.26
CA ASN A 29 -7.92 9.67 15.38
C ASN A 29 -8.77 9.97 14.15
N ALA A 30 -8.16 9.99 13.00
CA ALA A 30 -8.86 10.22 11.76
C ALA A 30 -9.34 8.89 11.19
N SER A 31 -10.33 8.30 11.83
CA SER A 31 -10.77 6.96 11.45
C SER A 31 -11.27 6.91 10.02
N GLN A 32 -11.89 7.97 9.53
CA GLN A 32 -12.37 8.00 8.17
C GLN A 32 -11.19 7.90 7.21
N THR A 33 -10.15 8.66 7.49
CA THR A 33 -8.96 8.65 6.66
C THR A 33 -8.30 7.26 6.69
N VAL A 34 -8.27 6.64 7.86
CA VAL A 34 -7.68 5.31 7.96
C VAL A 34 -8.44 4.34 7.10
N LYS A 35 -9.76 4.43 7.08
CA LYS A 35 -10.56 3.54 6.25
C LYS A 35 -10.23 3.71 4.78
N GLU A 36 -10.12 4.95 4.34
CA GLU A 36 -9.81 5.22 2.94
C GLU A 36 -8.44 4.66 2.59
N ILE A 37 -7.49 4.87 3.48
CA ILE A 37 -6.14 4.39 3.23
C ILE A 37 -6.13 2.86 3.19
N ASP A 38 -6.88 2.21 4.06
CA ASP A 38 -6.93 0.76 4.06
C ASP A 38 -7.47 0.23 2.74
N ILE A 39 -8.44 0.91 2.18
CA ILE A 39 -8.98 0.49 0.89
C ILE A 39 -7.91 0.61 -0.18
N GLU A 40 -7.16 1.70 -0.18
CA GLU A 40 -6.11 1.88 -1.15
C GLU A 40 -5.01 0.84 -0.99
N ILE A 41 -4.64 0.58 0.25
CA ILE A 41 -3.63 -0.44 0.51
C ILE A 41 -4.11 -1.80 0.01
N GLY A 42 -5.38 -2.09 0.18
CA GLY A 42 -5.94 -3.32 -0.32
C GLY A 42 -5.79 -3.46 -1.82
N TYR A 43 -6.05 -2.39 -2.54
CA TYR A 43 -5.89 -2.42 -3.99
C TYR A 43 -4.45 -2.68 -4.38
N ILE A 44 -3.54 -2.02 -3.70
CA ILE A 44 -2.13 -2.20 -4.03
C ILE A 44 -1.69 -3.64 -3.74
N LYS A 45 -2.16 -4.18 -2.63
CA LYS A 45 -1.83 -5.56 -2.31
C LYS A 45 -2.32 -6.52 -3.38
N LEU A 46 -3.51 -6.28 -3.89
CA LEU A 46 -4.03 -7.11 -4.94
C LEU A 46 -3.16 -7.06 -6.18
N LYS A 47 -2.68 -5.88 -6.51
CA LYS A 47 -1.84 -5.72 -7.68
C LYS A 47 -0.48 -6.37 -7.49
N LEU A 48 -0.01 -6.40 -6.25
CA LEU A 48 1.30 -6.99 -5.97
C LEU A 48 1.22 -8.49 -5.72
N GLN A 49 0.03 -9.01 -5.59
CA GLN A 49 -0.14 -10.41 -5.24
C GLN A 49 0.62 -11.35 -6.16
N PRO A 50 0.59 -11.15 -7.47
CA PRO A 50 1.27 -12.09 -8.36
C PRO A 50 2.77 -12.14 -8.12
N LEU A 51 3.30 -11.20 -7.38
CA LEU A 51 4.73 -11.18 -7.11
C LEU A 51 5.10 -12.02 -5.92
N GLU A 52 4.13 -12.62 -5.26
CA GLU A 52 4.45 -13.43 -4.10
C GLU A 52 5.17 -12.65 -3.06
N LEU A 53 4.51 -11.65 -2.54
CA LEU A 53 5.11 -10.90 -1.46
C LEU A 53 5.40 -11.84 -0.32
N PRO A 54 6.52 -11.70 0.23
CA PRO A 54 6.86 -12.58 1.34
C PRO A 54 5.94 -12.33 2.47
N GLU A 55 5.24 -12.12 2.69
CA GLU A 55 4.44 -11.90 3.67
C GLU A 55 3.77 -12.39 4.19
N LEU A 56 3.65 -12.65 4.07
CA LEU A 56 3.08 -12.90 4.40
C LEU A 56 2.70 -13.51 5.23
N ASN A 57 2.60 -13.85 5.57
CA ASN A 57 2.17 -14.38 6.24
C ASN A 57 2.24 -14.46 6.89
#